data_e70d5a531332955b28e314fa02c91e00
#
_entry.id   e70d5a531332955b28e314fa02c91e00
#
_cell.length_a   1.000
_cell.length_b   1.000
_cell.length_c   1.000
_cell.angle_alpha   90.00
_cell.angle_beta   90.00
_cell.angle_gamma   90.00
#
_symmetry.space_group_name_H-M   'P 1'
#
loop_
_entity.id
_entity.type
_entity.pdbx_description
1 polymer ?
#
loop_
_entity_poly.entity_id
_entity_poly.type
_entity_poly.pdbx_seq_one_letter_code
_entity_poly.pdbx_strand_id
1 'polypeptide(L)'
;MRRQSAYTFQANAALGRHGWVRLTPAYSVHLVEALLDAHPNPEHVLDPFCGTGTTALCVAQRGCAATTIDINPFLAWLSRAKLARYTPSHLSEAEEAGRAALALIAKKAVEATAPPPLARIERWWGPDTLEFLCHLRGAIDVVGSNEAVRDLLLVAFCRTLMSLSNAAFNHQSLSFSSKIKNNKFEKSDVFMDNLKFVLRGACENPCVEAHVVCADARRVAAHVREKCDLVITSPPYANRMSYVRELRPYMYWLGFLTDGRAAGDLDWAAIGGTWGCATSRLVRWVRSGCCFTNAQLDAALREINREGGRVIISNYIIKYFDDIWEHINDLTNILSSGARVHYIVGNSMFYGVLINVQDILADMLSQLGFTCVAVKPIRRRNSNAALFEFEVSGQWR
;
A
#
# COMPACT_ATOMS: atom_id res chain seq x y z
N MET A 1 -6.87 12.89 -23.51
CA MET A 1 -6.59 13.23 -22.11
C MET A 1 -5.08 13.33 -21.93
N ARG A 2 -4.52 14.48 -21.51
CA ARG A 2 -3.08 14.66 -21.29
C ARG A 2 -2.63 13.83 -20.08
N ARG A 3 -1.34 13.37 -20.08
CA ARG A 3 -0.71 12.77 -18.88
C ARG A 3 -0.73 13.77 -17.74
N GLN A 4 -1.59 13.56 -16.75
CA GLN A 4 -1.58 14.35 -15.52
C GLN A 4 -0.61 13.69 -14.55
N SER A 5 0.66 14.08 -14.58
CA SER A 5 1.70 13.57 -13.68
C SER A 5 1.38 13.87 -12.20
N ALA A 6 0.62 14.91 -11.93
CA ALA A 6 0.17 15.28 -10.58
C ALA A 6 -0.65 14.19 -9.87
N TYR A 7 -1.38 13.35 -10.60
CA TYR A 7 -2.18 12.27 -10.02
C TYR A 7 -1.45 10.91 -9.94
N THR A 8 -0.13 10.93 -9.91
CA THR A 8 0.67 9.72 -9.71
C THR A 8 1.35 9.73 -8.34
N PHE A 9 1.69 8.54 -7.82
CA PHE A 9 2.47 8.41 -6.58
C PHE A 9 3.82 9.16 -6.62
N GLN A 10 4.33 9.50 -7.80
CA GLN A 10 5.57 10.27 -7.95
C GLN A 10 5.47 11.66 -7.32
N ALA A 11 4.27 12.26 -7.35
CA ALA A 11 4.01 13.52 -6.68
C ALA A 11 4.19 13.42 -5.16
N ASN A 12 3.94 12.26 -4.56
CA ASN A 12 4.07 12.04 -3.11
C ASN A 12 5.53 11.99 -2.64
N ALA A 13 6.49 11.68 -3.52
CA ALA A 13 7.86 11.36 -3.14
C ALA A 13 8.61 12.49 -2.39
N ALA A 14 8.27 13.75 -2.67
CA ALA A 14 8.86 14.93 -2.02
C ALA A 14 7.97 15.50 -0.91
N LEU A 15 6.78 14.97 -0.67
CA LEU A 15 5.79 15.53 0.25
C LEU A 15 5.91 14.93 1.66
N GLY A 16 6.88 15.38 2.45
CA GLY A 16 7.03 15.05 3.86
C GLY A 16 6.84 13.56 4.15
N ARG A 17 5.92 13.24 5.07
CA ARG A 17 5.61 11.85 5.47
C ARG A 17 5.02 10.99 4.36
N HIS A 18 4.35 11.59 3.36
CA HIS A 18 3.84 10.84 2.20
C HIS A 18 4.95 10.18 1.40
N GLY A 19 6.12 10.80 1.33
CA GLY A 19 7.31 10.30 0.65
C GLY A 19 8.18 9.32 1.44
N TRP A 20 7.84 8.95 2.66
CA TRP A 20 8.69 8.12 3.53
C TRP A 20 9.01 6.75 2.94
N VAL A 21 8.04 6.08 2.37
CA VAL A 21 8.27 4.79 1.68
C VAL A 21 7.58 4.82 0.33
N ARG A 22 8.29 4.36 -0.69
CA ARG A 22 7.76 4.27 -2.04
C ARG A 22 6.90 3.02 -2.18
N LEU A 23 5.65 3.22 -2.63
CA LEU A 23 4.77 2.17 -3.12
C LEU A 23 4.25 2.58 -4.49
N THR A 24 4.61 1.83 -5.53
CA THR A 24 4.26 2.16 -6.93
C THR A 24 2.77 2.28 -7.19
N PRO A 25 1.91 1.42 -6.62
CA PRO A 25 0.46 1.50 -6.82
C PRO A 25 -0.26 2.52 -5.93
N ALA A 26 0.45 3.29 -5.10
CA ALA A 26 -0.19 4.32 -4.29
C ALA A 26 -0.77 5.45 -5.16
N TYR A 27 -1.96 5.94 -4.80
CA TYR A 27 -2.55 7.09 -5.46
C TYR A 27 -2.03 8.43 -4.90
N SER A 28 -2.30 9.51 -5.62
CA SER A 28 -1.71 10.82 -5.33
C SER A 28 -2.40 11.51 -4.16
N VAL A 29 -1.61 12.20 -3.32
CA VAL A 29 -2.08 13.18 -2.33
C VAL A 29 -3.03 14.20 -2.97
N HIS A 30 -2.69 14.74 -4.14
CA HIS A 30 -3.53 15.74 -4.82
C HIS A 30 -4.94 15.24 -5.18
N LEU A 31 -5.09 13.93 -5.44
CA LEU A 31 -6.41 13.37 -5.69
C LEU A 31 -7.23 13.30 -4.39
N VAL A 32 -6.60 12.87 -3.30
CA VAL A 32 -7.26 12.82 -1.97
C VAL A 32 -7.66 14.22 -1.54
N GLU A 33 -6.75 15.20 -1.66
CA GLU A 33 -7.03 16.60 -1.32
C GLU A 33 -8.20 17.16 -2.13
N ALA A 34 -8.25 16.89 -3.44
CA ALA A 34 -9.37 17.34 -4.29
C ALA A 34 -10.71 16.71 -3.87
N LEU A 35 -10.71 15.44 -3.42
CA LEU A 35 -11.92 14.80 -2.91
C LEU A 35 -12.34 15.38 -1.56
N LEU A 36 -11.39 15.67 -0.68
CA LEU A 36 -11.66 16.32 0.60
C LEU A 36 -12.16 17.77 0.43
N ASP A 37 -11.67 18.50 -0.58
CA ASP A 37 -12.17 19.84 -0.92
C ASP A 37 -13.63 19.80 -1.40
N ALA A 38 -14.02 18.72 -2.08
CA ALA A 38 -15.40 18.51 -2.51
C ALA A 38 -16.34 18.08 -1.36
N HIS A 39 -15.80 17.65 -0.22
CA HIS A 39 -16.53 17.20 0.97
C HIS A 39 -15.99 17.91 2.22
N PRO A 40 -16.27 19.21 2.37
CA PRO A 40 -15.77 19.98 3.51
C PRO A 40 -16.38 19.47 4.83
N ASN A 41 -15.51 19.33 5.85
CA ASN A 41 -15.88 18.94 7.21
C ASN A 41 -16.55 17.55 7.34
N PRO A 42 -15.95 16.48 6.82
CA PRO A 42 -16.46 15.15 7.11
C PRO A 42 -16.29 14.87 8.61
N GLU A 43 -17.27 14.16 9.19
CA GLU A 43 -17.21 13.79 10.61
C GLU A 43 -16.20 12.66 10.83
N HIS A 44 -16.26 11.64 9.98
CA HIS A 44 -15.35 10.48 10.08
C HIS A 44 -15.05 9.88 8.70
N VAL A 45 -13.81 9.95 8.27
CA VAL A 45 -13.35 9.40 7.00
C VAL A 45 -12.78 8.00 7.17
N LEU A 46 -13.18 7.08 6.30
CA LEU A 46 -12.67 5.71 6.28
C LEU A 46 -11.86 5.45 5.00
N ASP A 47 -10.70 4.80 5.17
CA ASP A 47 -9.94 4.18 4.09
C ASP A 47 -9.71 2.69 4.41
N PRO A 48 -10.54 1.77 3.87
CA PRO A 48 -10.43 0.34 4.13
C PRO A 48 -9.28 -0.36 3.39
N PHE A 49 -8.54 0.37 2.54
CA PHE A 49 -7.34 -0.12 1.84
C PHE A 49 -6.20 0.87 1.98
N CYS A 50 -5.76 1.03 3.20
CA CYS A 50 -4.82 2.03 3.69
C CYS A 50 -3.58 2.24 2.81
N GLY A 51 -3.01 1.16 2.30
CA GLY A 51 -1.73 1.23 1.58
C GLY A 51 -0.67 1.95 2.40
N THR A 52 -0.14 3.05 1.88
CA THR A 52 0.87 3.86 2.61
C THR A 52 0.28 4.94 3.51
N GLY A 53 -1.01 4.91 3.83
CA GLY A 53 -1.66 5.85 4.74
C GLY A 53 -1.92 7.24 4.15
N THR A 54 -2.06 7.36 2.83
CA THR A 54 -2.21 8.68 2.17
C THR A 54 -3.49 9.36 2.58
N THR A 55 -4.64 8.69 2.50
CA THR A 55 -5.94 9.26 2.89
C THR A 55 -5.95 9.67 4.34
N ALA A 56 -5.60 8.76 5.25
CA ALA A 56 -5.67 9.03 6.68
C ALA A 56 -4.75 10.20 7.09
N LEU A 57 -3.57 10.34 6.45
CA LEU A 57 -2.67 11.46 6.74
C LEU A 57 -3.24 12.79 6.24
N CYS A 58 -3.80 12.87 5.03
CA CYS A 58 -4.45 14.09 4.53
C CYS A 58 -5.61 14.50 5.44
N VAL A 59 -6.45 13.54 5.84
CA VAL A 59 -7.61 13.78 6.71
C VAL A 59 -7.18 14.28 8.09
N ALA A 60 -6.20 13.61 8.71
CA ALA A 60 -5.70 13.99 10.03
C ALA A 60 -4.96 15.34 10.03
N GLN A 61 -4.31 15.72 8.93
CA GLN A 61 -3.72 17.05 8.73
C GLN A 61 -4.78 18.16 8.63
N ARG A 62 -5.98 17.83 8.15
CA ARG A 62 -7.13 18.77 8.11
C ARG A 62 -7.91 18.83 9.43
N GLY A 63 -7.53 18.04 10.43
CA GLY A 63 -8.20 18.01 11.73
C GLY A 63 -9.48 17.19 11.77
N CYS A 64 -9.71 16.30 10.79
CA CYS A 64 -10.85 15.42 10.73
C CYS A 64 -10.50 14.01 11.24
N ALA A 65 -11.47 13.33 11.85
CA ALA A 65 -11.29 11.96 12.30
C ALA A 65 -11.13 11.00 11.12
N ALA A 66 -10.21 10.03 11.26
CA ALA A 66 -9.98 9.02 10.24
C ALA A 66 -9.75 7.65 10.84
N THR A 67 -10.30 6.63 10.20
CA THR A 67 -9.92 5.22 10.40
C THR A 67 -9.38 4.66 9.11
N THR A 68 -8.31 3.87 9.21
CA THR A 68 -7.74 3.21 8.05
C THR A 68 -7.38 1.76 8.35
N ILE A 69 -7.56 0.89 7.37
CA ILE A 69 -7.39 -0.56 7.51
C ILE A 69 -6.45 -1.07 6.42
N ASP A 70 -5.56 -1.98 6.78
CA ASP A 70 -4.81 -2.78 5.81
C ASP A 70 -4.55 -4.17 6.37
N ILE A 71 -4.65 -5.19 5.52
CA ILE A 71 -4.34 -6.57 5.88
C ILE A 71 -2.83 -6.80 6.00
N ASN A 72 -2.02 -5.95 5.38
CA ASN A 72 -0.58 -6.05 5.39
C ASN A 72 0.01 -5.39 6.65
N PRO A 73 0.62 -6.17 7.56
CA PRO A 73 1.10 -5.64 8.84
C PRO A 73 2.20 -4.57 8.68
N PHE A 74 3.01 -4.64 7.63
CA PHE A 74 3.99 -3.60 7.32
C PHE A 74 3.32 -2.27 6.94
N LEU A 75 2.26 -2.29 6.12
CA LEU A 75 1.53 -1.09 5.74
C LEU A 75 0.77 -0.49 6.92
N ALA A 76 0.18 -1.32 7.77
CA ALA A 76 -0.44 -0.86 9.01
C ALA A 76 0.59 -0.22 9.96
N TRP A 77 1.79 -0.82 10.13
CA TRP A 77 2.88 -0.22 10.90
C TRP A 77 3.34 1.11 10.30
N LEU A 78 3.60 1.15 8.98
CA LEU A 78 4.05 2.36 8.30
C LEU A 78 3.04 3.51 8.45
N SER A 79 1.75 3.18 8.39
CA SER A 79 0.69 4.17 8.54
C SER A 79 0.61 4.69 9.97
N ARG A 80 0.77 3.82 10.99
CA ARG A 80 0.91 4.26 12.38
C ARG A 80 2.09 5.19 12.57
N ALA A 81 3.26 4.85 12.04
CA ALA A 81 4.44 5.71 12.10
C ALA A 81 4.21 7.07 11.41
N LYS A 82 3.51 7.10 10.26
CA LYS A 82 3.18 8.36 9.58
C LYS A 82 2.18 9.23 10.33
N LEU A 83 1.24 8.61 11.04
CA LEU A 83 0.18 9.29 11.79
C LEU A 83 0.57 9.63 13.22
N ALA A 84 1.65 9.05 13.73
CA ALA A 84 2.16 9.33 15.07
C ALA A 84 2.56 10.81 15.22
N ARG A 85 2.40 11.33 16.45
CA ARG A 85 2.82 12.68 16.81
C ARG A 85 4.22 12.63 17.41
N TYR A 86 5.15 13.32 16.80
CA TYR A 86 6.54 13.38 17.23
C TYR A 86 6.83 14.71 17.91
N THR A 87 7.46 14.65 19.09
CA THR A 87 7.93 15.83 19.81
C THR A 87 9.31 16.25 19.31
N PRO A 88 9.75 17.51 19.54
CA PRO A 88 11.12 17.93 19.24
C PRO A 88 12.18 17.03 19.90
N SER A 89 11.91 16.50 21.11
CA SER A 89 12.80 15.55 21.80
C SER A 89 12.92 14.25 21.01
N HIS A 90 11.81 13.66 20.54
CA HIS A 90 11.84 12.46 19.70
C HIS A 90 12.71 12.64 18.44
N LEU A 91 12.66 13.83 17.82
CA LEU A 91 13.45 14.13 16.62
C LEU A 91 14.94 14.24 16.93
N SER A 92 15.30 14.95 18.01
CA SER A 92 16.69 15.06 18.46
C SER A 92 17.26 13.70 18.87
N GLU A 93 16.51 12.94 19.69
CA GLU A 93 16.89 11.60 20.11
C GLU A 93 17.09 10.65 18.92
N ALA A 94 16.21 10.70 17.91
CA ALA A 94 16.34 9.88 16.71
C ALA A 94 17.58 10.25 15.88
N GLU A 95 17.91 11.54 15.77
CA GLU A 95 19.12 11.97 15.08
C GLU A 95 20.39 11.53 15.83
N GLU A 96 20.42 11.69 17.14
CA GLU A 96 21.52 11.21 18.01
C GLU A 96 21.66 9.70 17.96
N ALA A 97 20.56 8.96 18.06
CA ALA A 97 20.53 7.51 17.94
C ALA A 97 21.02 7.04 16.56
N GLY A 98 20.68 7.74 15.48
CA GLY A 98 21.20 7.45 14.15
C GLY A 98 22.71 7.60 14.06
N ARG A 99 23.28 8.66 14.65
CA ARG A 99 24.74 8.85 14.74
C ARG A 99 25.39 7.80 15.64
N ALA A 100 24.76 7.46 16.76
CA ALA A 100 25.24 6.41 17.66
C ALA A 100 25.25 5.04 16.99
N ALA A 101 24.22 4.70 16.22
CA ALA A 101 24.17 3.46 15.44
C ALA A 101 25.39 3.34 14.49
N LEU A 102 25.70 4.40 13.75
CA LEU A 102 26.85 4.42 12.85
C LEU A 102 28.20 4.35 13.60
N ALA A 103 28.29 5.00 14.76
CA ALA A 103 29.47 4.91 15.62
C ALA A 103 29.71 3.50 16.17
N LEU A 104 28.64 2.77 16.55
CA LEU A 104 28.71 1.37 16.96
C LEU A 104 29.25 0.48 15.81
N ILE A 105 28.77 0.70 14.59
CA ILE A 105 29.24 -0.04 13.41
C ILE A 105 30.72 0.24 13.15
N ALA A 106 31.13 1.51 13.14
CA ALA A 106 32.51 1.91 12.89
C ALA A 106 33.48 1.34 13.94
N LYS A 107 33.05 1.24 15.20
CA LYS A 107 33.84 0.65 16.30
C LYS A 107 33.73 -0.89 16.37
N LYS A 108 32.96 -1.52 15.49
CA LYS A 108 32.65 -2.96 15.54
C LYS A 108 32.07 -3.39 16.91
N ALA A 109 31.29 -2.50 17.52
CA ALA A 109 30.72 -2.67 18.87
C ALA A 109 29.25 -3.16 18.84
N VAL A 110 28.76 -3.62 17.70
CA VAL A 110 27.43 -4.20 17.55
C VAL A 110 27.52 -5.45 16.68
N GLU A 111 26.79 -6.48 17.08
CA GLU A 111 26.67 -7.70 16.27
C GLU A 111 25.73 -7.44 15.07
N ALA A 112 26.08 -8.02 13.93
CA ALA A 112 25.21 -8.01 12.76
C ALA A 112 24.01 -8.92 13.00
N THR A 113 22.81 -8.47 12.64
CA THR A 113 21.66 -9.38 12.55
C THR A 113 21.88 -10.39 11.41
N ALA A 114 21.28 -11.56 11.52
CA ALA A 114 21.27 -12.49 10.40
C ALA A 114 20.57 -11.84 9.18
N PRO A 115 21.08 -12.07 7.96
CA PRO A 115 20.37 -11.66 6.74
C PRO A 115 18.96 -12.25 6.73
N PRO A 116 17.94 -11.47 6.37
CA PRO A 116 16.57 -11.99 6.33
C PRO A 116 16.41 -13.07 5.23
N PRO A 117 15.48 -14.01 5.37
CA PRO A 117 15.30 -15.13 4.44
C PRO A 117 14.64 -14.71 3.12
N LEU A 118 15.10 -13.62 2.53
CA LEU A 118 14.65 -13.11 1.24
C LEU A 118 15.34 -13.90 0.11
N ALA A 119 14.53 -14.57 -0.70
CA ALA A 119 15.05 -15.38 -1.81
C ALA A 119 15.92 -14.54 -2.76
N ARG A 120 17.12 -15.05 -3.05
CA ARG A 120 18.14 -14.39 -3.89
C ARG A 120 18.49 -13.00 -3.40
N ILE A 121 18.74 -12.88 -2.08
CA ILE A 121 19.06 -11.61 -1.42
C ILE A 121 20.29 -10.92 -2.05
N GLU A 122 21.23 -11.69 -2.58
CA GLU A 122 22.41 -11.24 -3.29
C GLU A 122 22.13 -10.44 -4.56
N ARG A 123 20.94 -10.60 -5.13
CA ARG A 123 20.47 -9.76 -6.27
C ARG A 123 20.04 -8.37 -5.82
N TRP A 124 19.63 -8.25 -4.56
CA TRP A 124 19.17 -6.98 -3.99
C TRP A 124 20.36 -6.14 -3.53
N TRP A 125 21.31 -6.76 -2.84
CA TRP A 125 22.45 -6.07 -2.25
C TRP A 125 23.70 -6.91 -2.43
N GLY A 126 24.79 -6.26 -2.88
CA GLY A 126 26.10 -6.90 -2.90
C GLY A 126 26.60 -7.20 -1.47
N PRO A 127 27.63 -8.07 -1.31
CA PRO A 127 28.10 -8.55 0.00
C PRO A 127 28.35 -7.43 1.00
N ASP A 128 29.15 -6.43 0.64
CA ASP A 128 29.52 -5.30 1.52
C ASP A 128 28.33 -4.44 1.94
N THR A 129 27.32 -4.34 1.05
CA THR A 129 26.10 -3.59 1.35
C THR A 129 25.21 -4.40 2.27
N LEU A 130 25.10 -5.70 2.03
CA LEU A 130 24.32 -6.60 2.87
C LEU A 130 24.88 -6.64 4.30
N GLU A 131 26.20 -6.75 4.44
CA GLU A 131 26.90 -6.72 5.73
C GLU A 131 26.62 -5.41 6.49
N PHE A 132 26.77 -4.26 5.80
CA PHE A 132 26.42 -2.95 6.38
C PHE A 132 24.96 -2.89 6.86
N LEU A 133 24.02 -3.39 6.06
CA LEU A 133 22.59 -3.38 6.41
C LEU A 133 22.29 -4.29 7.61
N CYS A 134 22.95 -5.44 7.73
CA CYS A 134 22.85 -6.33 8.89
C CYS A 134 23.33 -5.65 10.17
N HIS A 135 24.49 -4.99 10.12
CA HIS A 135 25.01 -4.22 11.26
C HIS A 135 24.11 -3.02 11.60
N LEU A 136 23.64 -2.29 10.57
CA LEU A 136 22.75 -1.14 10.79
C LEU A 136 21.44 -1.56 11.44
N ARG A 137 20.88 -2.70 11.03
CA ARG A 137 19.65 -3.23 11.64
C ARG A 137 19.89 -3.60 13.11
N GLY A 138 20.99 -4.28 13.42
CA GLY A 138 21.36 -4.61 14.80
C GLY A 138 21.62 -3.36 15.65
N ALA A 139 22.32 -2.37 15.09
CA ALA A 139 22.57 -1.11 15.78
C ALA A 139 21.27 -0.35 16.11
N ILE A 140 20.31 -0.31 15.20
CA ILE A 140 18.99 0.31 15.44
C ILE A 140 18.27 -0.37 16.61
N ASP A 141 18.36 -1.69 16.74
CA ASP A 141 17.76 -2.41 17.87
C ASP A 141 18.39 -2.05 19.22
N VAL A 142 19.68 -1.72 19.21
CA VAL A 142 20.41 -1.30 20.42
C VAL A 142 20.09 0.15 20.82
N VAL A 143 20.05 1.07 19.82
CA VAL A 143 19.92 2.52 20.12
C VAL A 143 18.48 3.01 20.15
N GLY A 144 17.51 2.25 19.68
CA GLY A 144 16.11 2.63 19.65
C GLY A 144 15.48 2.64 21.05
N SER A 145 15.61 3.75 21.76
CA SER A 145 15.28 3.92 23.18
C SER A 145 13.79 3.78 23.49
N ASN A 146 12.94 4.22 22.57
CA ASN A 146 11.49 4.15 22.68
C ASN A 146 10.86 3.89 21.28
N GLU A 147 9.57 3.57 21.24
CA GLU A 147 8.87 3.21 20.02
C GLU A 147 8.91 4.34 18.97
N ALA A 148 8.71 5.59 19.35
CA ALA A 148 8.71 6.74 18.44
C ALA A 148 10.07 6.94 17.76
N VAL A 149 11.16 6.89 18.53
CA VAL A 149 12.53 6.98 18.01
C VAL A 149 12.84 5.79 17.11
N ARG A 150 12.48 4.59 17.57
CA ARG A 150 12.70 3.35 16.81
C ARG A 150 11.99 3.36 15.47
N ASP A 151 10.73 3.81 15.43
CA ASP A 151 9.95 3.90 14.19
C ASP A 151 10.57 4.86 13.19
N LEU A 152 11.04 6.03 13.62
CA LEU A 152 11.76 6.98 12.75
C LEU A 152 13.02 6.37 12.16
N LEU A 153 13.83 5.66 12.98
CA LEU A 153 15.02 4.96 12.53
C LEU A 153 14.68 3.82 11.55
N LEU A 154 13.63 3.03 11.81
CA LEU A 154 13.20 1.94 10.93
C LEU A 154 12.63 2.46 9.61
N VAL A 155 11.92 3.59 9.60
CA VAL A 155 11.49 4.24 8.34
C VAL A 155 12.71 4.71 7.54
N ALA A 156 13.71 5.33 8.20
CA ALA A 156 14.97 5.70 7.54
C ALA A 156 15.72 4.48 7.02
N PHE A 157 15.74 3.38 7.77
CA PHE A 157 16.29 2.10 7.35
C PHE A 157 15.59 1.55 6.09
N CYS A 158 14.24 1.56 6.05
CA CYS A 158 13.48 1.17 4.86
C CYS A 158 13.86 1.97 3.62
N ARG A 159 14.03 3.28 3.75
CA ARG A 159 14.52 4.11 2.66
C ARG A 159 15.93 3.73 2.23
N THR A 160 16.81 3.46 3.19
CA THR A 160 18.21 3.08 2.95
C THR A 160 18.30 1.72 2.25
N LEU A 161 17.49 0.75 2.63
CA LEU A 161 17.36 -0.53 1.92
C LEU A 161 17.20 -0.33 0.42
N MET A 162 16.27 0.55 0.03
CA MET A 162 15.96 0.76 -1.38
C MET A 162 16.97 1.68 -2.07
N SER A 163 17.50 2.67 -1.38
CA SER A 163 18.54 3.55 -1.92
C SER A 163 19.80 2.78 -2.28
N LEU A 164 20.17 1.80 -1.47
CA LEU A 164 21.35 0.94 -1.66
C LEU A 164 21.08 -0.32 -2.48
N SER A 165 19.82 -0.57 -2.90
CA SER A 165 19.46 -1.78 -3.63
C SER A 165 19.80 -1.69 -5.12
N ASN A 166 20.06 -2.86 -5.74
CA ASN A 166 20.18 -3.02 -7.19
C ASN A 166 18.83 -3.05 -7.91
N ALA A 167 17.71 -2.85 -7.19
CA ALA A 167 16.38 -2.84 -7.79
C ALA A 167 16.23 -1.66 -8.75
N ALA A 168 15.61 -1.93 -9.88
CA ALA A 168 15.24 -0.94 -10.89
C ALA A 168 13.75 -0.62 -10.74
N PHE A 169 13.44 0.66 -10.54
CA PHE A 169 12.09 1.15 -10.24
C PHE A 169 11.35 1.73 -11.45
N ASN A 170 11.80 1.45 -12.65
CA ASN A 170 11.28 1.98 -13.91
C ASN A 170 10.19 1.11 -14.55
N HIS A 171 9.83 -0.02 -13.92
CA HIS A 171 8.78 -0.94 -14.37
C HIS A 171 7.66 -1.08 -13.32
N GLN A 172 6.51 -1.62 -13.74
CA GLN A 172 5.37 -1.91 -12.84
C GLN A 172 5.64 -3.04 -11.85
N SER A 173 6.69 -3.84 -12.09
CA SER A 173 7.17 -4.88 -11.18
C SER A 173 8.65 -4.65 -10.88
N LEU A 174 9.09 -5.12 -9.72
CA LEU A 174 10.50 -5.11 -9.32
C LEU A 174 11.33 -5.86 -10.37
N SER A 175 12.23 -5.14 -11.02
CA SER A 175 13.27 -5.67 -11.89
C SER A 175 14.64 -5.33 -11.29
N PHE A 176 15.69 -5.98 -11.77
CA PHE A 176 17.04 -5.70 -11.31
C PHE A 176 17.87 -5.17 -12.47
N SER A 177 18.72 -4.18 -12.19
CA SER A 177 19.71 -3.72 -13.14
C SER A 177 20.74 -4.83 -13.35
N SER A 178 21.18 -5.03 -14.58
CA SER A 178 22.31 -5.92 -14.92
C SER A 178 23.66 -5.37 -14.42
N LYS A 179 23.72 -4.07 -14.09
CA LYS A 179 24.88 -3.41 -13.51
C LYS A 179 24.66 -3.24 -12.02
N ILE A 180 25.54 -3.84 -11.20
CA ILE A 180 25.64 -3.52 -9.77
C ILE A 180 25.86 -2.01 -9.69
N LYS A 181 24.97 -1.31 -8.97
CA LYS A 181 25.18 0.11 -8.72
C LYS A 181 26.41 0.24 -7.81
N ASN A 182 27.53 0.64 -8.36
CA ASN A 182 28.63 1.16 -7.55
C ASN A 182 28.11 2.48 -6.95
N ASN A 183 27.60 2.42 -5.73
CA ASN A 183 27.23 3.61 -4.99
C ASN A 183 28.50 4.44 -4.76
N LYS A 184 28.56 5.62 -5.37
CA LYS A 184 29.65 6.60 -5.20
C LYS A 184 29.62 7.25 -3.80
N PHE A 185 28.56 7.01 -3.02
CA PHE A 185 28.34 7.59 -1.69
C PHE A 185 28.62 6.57 -0.61
N GLU A 186 29.19 7.01 0.50
CA GLU A 186 29.34 6.20 1.70
C GLU A 186 27.97 5.75 2.20
N LYS A 187 27.87 4.47 2.58
CA LYS A 187 26.58 3.89 3.01
C LYS A 187 26.02 4.57 4.27
N SER A 188 26.93 5.02 5.15
CA SER A 188 26.61 5.83 6.33
C SER A 188 25.95 7.15 5.98
N ASP A 189 26.46 7.85 4.96
CA ASP A 189 25.90 9.11 4.50
C ASP A 189 24.50 8.90 3.91
N VAL A 190 24.33 7.84 3.13
CA VAL A 190 23.01 7.47 2.57
C VAL A 190 21.98 7.25 3.68
N PHE A 191 22.38 6.57 4.78
CA PHE A 191 21.47 6.39 5.91
C PHE A 191 21.15 7.71 6.61
N MET A 192 22.15 8.54 6.90
CA MET A 192 21.93 9.84 7.56
C MET A 192 21.07 10.78 6.71
N ASP A 193 21.25 10.79 5.40
CA ASP A 193 20.43 11.62 4.50
C ASP A 193 18.98 11.15 4.47
N ASN A 194 18.76 9.82 4.47
CA ASN A 194 17.43 9.24 4.60
C ASN A 194 16.80 9.56 5.97
N LEU A 195 17.58 9.49 7.06
CA LEU A 195 17.10 9.85 8.39
C LEU A 195 16.71 11.33 8.46
N LYS A 196 17.55 12.23 7.96
CA LYS A 196 17.23 13.67 7.89
C LYS A 196 15.96 13.94 7.08
N PHE A 197 15.75 13.20 5.99
CA PHE A 197 14.51 13.30 5.20
C PHE A 197 13.28 12.89 6.03
N VAL A 198 13.39 11.79 6.77
CA VAL A 198 12.32 11.29 7.65
C VAL A 198 12.03 12.30 8.77
N LEU A 199 13.06 12.80 9.44
CA LEU A 199 12.93 13.78 10.53
C LEU A 199 12.28 15.09 10.07
N ARG A 200 12.66 15.59 8.89
CA ARG A 200 11.98 16.78 8.31
C ARG A 200 10.49 16.55 8.12
N GLY A 201 10.08 15.39 7.60
CA GLY A 201 8.65 15.05 7.49
C GLY A 201 7.96 14.85 8.84
N ALA A 202 8.70 14.38 9.85
CA ALA A 202 8.18 14.17 11.20
C ALA A 202 7.92 15.47 11.97
N CYS A 203 8.56 16.60 11.60
CA CYS A 203 8.28 17.91 12.17
C CYS A 203 6.82 18.36 11.96
N GLU A 204 6.18 17.89 10.88
CA GLU A 204 4.81 18.24 10.54
C GLU A 204 3.85 17.19 11.13
N ASN A 205 3.38 17.43 12.36
CA ASN A 205 2.43 16.53 13.01
C ASN A 205 1.01 16.65 12.43
N PRO A 206 0.26 15.54 12.31
CA PRO A 206 -1.17 15.62 12.05
C PRO A 206 -1.88 16.39 13.17
N CYS A 207 -2.97 17.08 12.81
CA CYS A 207 -3.73 17.90 13.77
C CYS A 207 -4.47 17.05 14.81
N VAL A 208 -4.96 15.88 14.36
CA VAL A 208 -5.69 14.90 15.18
C VAL A 208 -5.10 13.51 15.01
N GLU A 209 -5.41 12.62 15.94
CA GLU A 209 -5.07 11.21 15.84
C GLU A 209 -5.98 10.51 14.82
N ALA A 210 -5.42 9.56 14.08
CA ALA A 210 -6.17 8.67 13.20
C ALA A 210 -5.99 7.21 13.66
N HIS A 211 -7.03 6.43 13.51
CA HIS A 211 -7.03 5.04 13.94
C HIS A 211 -6.56 4.11 12.82
N VAL A 212 -5.55 3.28 13.11
CA VAL A 212 -4.97 2.33 12.14
C VAL A 212 -5.18 0.90 12.61
N VAL A 213 -5.88 0.11 11.81
CA VAL A 213 -6.20 -1.29 12.12
C VAL A 213 -5.49 -2.22 11.12
N CYS A 214 -4.83 -3.26 11.64
CA CYS A 214 -4.31 -4.34 10.80
C CYS A 214 -5.38 -5.42 10.70
N ALA A 215 -6.18 -5.41 9.63
CA ALA A 215 -7.33 -6.30 9.46
C ALA A 215 -7.74 -6.46 7.97
N ASP A 216 -8.65 -7.38 7.74
CA ASP A 216 -9.22 -7.64 6.43
C ASP A 216 -10.39 -6.69 6.13
N ALA A 217 -10.31 -5.96 5.03
CA ALA A 217 -11.34 -5.02 4.58
C ALA A 217 -12.71 -5.67 4.29
N ARG A 218 -12.76 -7.00 4.07
CA ARG A 218 -14.02 -7.74 3.92
C ARG A 218 -14.81 -7.86 5.23
N ARG A 219 -14.21 -7.48 6.35
CA ARG A 219 -14.78 -7.48 7.70
C ARG A 219 -14.65 -6.11 8.37
N VAL A 220 -14.77 -5.04 7.58
CA VAL A 220 -14.56 -3.67 8.05
C VAL A 220 -15.48 -3.30 9.22
N ALA A 221 -16.72 -3.76 9.21
CA ALA A 221 -17.70 -3.49 10.26
C ALA A 221 -17.31 -4.09 11.63
N ALA A 222 -16.51 -5.14 11.67
CA ALA A 222 -16.01 -5.69 12.92
C ALA A 222 -14.92 -4.82 13.59
N HIS A 223 -14.32 -3.90 12.84
CA HIS A 223 -13.14 -3.15 13.25
C HIS A 223 -13.37 -1.65 13.38
N VAL A 224 -14.46 -1.12 12.82
CA VAL A 224 -14.83 0.29 12.88
C VAL A 224 -16.05 0.44 13.77
N ARG A 225 -15.90 1.21 14.86
CA ARG A 225 -16.96 1.36 15.87
C ARG A 225 -17.91 2.50 15.54
N GLU A 226 -17.39 3.55 14.93
CA GLU A 226 -18.14 4.76 14.63
C GLU A 226 -18.64 4.73 13.19
N LYS A 227 -19.80 5.32 12.96
CA LYS A 227 -20.31 5.48 11.59
C LYS A 227 -19.40 6.43 10.81
N CYS A 228 -19.25 6.12 9.52
CA CYS A 228 -18.46 6.93 8.58
C CYS A 228 -19.39 7.65 7.62
N ASP A 229 -19.12 8.92 7.38
CA ASP A 229 -19.87 9.77 6.43
C ASP A 229 -19.14 9.94 5.10
N LEU A 230 -17.83 9.60 5.06
CA LEU A 230 -17.02 9.66 3.85
C LEU A 230 -16.05 8.47 3.75
N VAL A 231 -16.04 7.83 2.60
CA VAL A 231 -15.06 6.78 2.25
C VAL A 231 -14.25 7.24 1.06
N ILE A 232 -12.91 7.32 1.21
CA ILE A 232 -11.98 7.61 0.12
C ILE A 232 -10.94 6.52 0.11
N THR A 233 -10.90 5.71 -0.95
CA THR A 233 -10.04 4.52 -0.96
C THR A 233 -9.64 4.09 -2.36
N SER A 234 -8.53 3.35 -2.44
CA SER A 234 -8.08 2.70 -3.67
C SER A 234 -7.83 1.21 -3.40
N PRO A 235 -8.81 0.34 -3.62
CA PRO A 235 -8.64 -1.09 -3.44
C PRO A 235 -7.55 -1.65 -4.37
N PRO A 236 -7.00 -2.82 -4.08
CA PRO A 236 -6.11 -3.51 -5.01
C PRO A 236 -6.74 -3.63 -6.40
N TYR A 237 -5.95 -3.39 -7.45
CA TYR A 237 -6.48 -3.47 -8.82
C TYR A 237 -6.55 -4.92 -9.31
N ALA A 238 -7.53 -5.21 -10.14
CA ALA A 238 -7.71 -6.52 -10.81
C ALA A 238 -6.64 -6.76 -11.90
N ASN A 239 -5.36 -6.66 -11.58
CA ASN A 239 -4.26 -6.70 -12.56
C ASN A 239 -3.17 -7.74 -12.23
N ARG A 240 -3.46 -8.65 -11.30
CA ARG A 240 -2.52 -9.69 -10.81
C ARG A 240 -1.22 -9.13 -10.20
N MET A 241 -1.24 -7.92 -9.70
CA MET A 241 -0.11 -7.37 -8.97
C MET A 241 -0.13 -7.88 -7.53
N SER A 242 0.96 -8.49 -7.08
CA SER A 242 1.12 -8.86 -5.68
C SER A 242 1.78 -7.71 -4.92
N TYR A 243 1.04 -7.10 -4.02
CA TYR A 243 1.54 -6.06 -3.14
C TYR A 243 2.54 -6.61 -2.12
N VAL A 244 2.32 -7.85 -1.65
CA VAL A 244 3.25 -8.55 -0.76
C VAL A 244 4.60 -8.73 -1.44
N ARG A 245 4.61 -9.13 -2.72
CA ARG A 245 5.83 -9.27 -3.50
C ARG A 245 6.60 -7.96 -3.64
N GLU A 246 5.90 -6.83 -3.84
CA GLU A 246 6.53 -5.52 -3.97
C GLU A 246 7.12 -5.02 -2.64
N LEU A 247 6.47 -5.34 -1.53
CA LEU A 247 6.86 -4.90 -0.20
C LEU A 247 7.77 -5.88 0.55
N ARG A 248 8.00 -7.08 0.00
CA ARG A 248 8.76 -8.15 0.67
C ARG A 248 10.14 -7.72 1.19
N PRO A 249 10.93 -6.82 0.57
CA PRO A 249 12.21 -6.41 1.14
C PRO A 249 12.04 -5.76 2.51
N TYR A 250 11.08 -4.85 2.64
CA TYR A 250 10.78 -4.21 3.91
C TYR A 250 10.25 -5.22 4.93
N MET A 251 9.31 -6.06 4.51
CA MET A 251 8.63 -7.02 5.38
C MET A 251 9.58 -8.05 5.97
N TYR A 252 10.53 -8.57 5.19
CA TYR A 252 11.55 -9.51 5.67
C TYR A 252 12.55 -8.83 6.61
N TRP A 253 13.05 -7.65 6.27
CA TRP A 253 14.01 -6.92 7.09
C TRP A 253 13.43 -6.44 8.43
N LEU A 254 12.15 -6.15 8.48
CA LEU A 254 11.47 -5.73 9.71
C LEU A 254 10.82 -6.88 10.48
N GLY A 255 10.93 -8.11 10.00
CA GLY A 255 10.41 -9.30 10.68
C GLY A 255 8.90 -9.54 10.52
N PHE A 256 8.22 -8.82 9.61
CA PHE A 256 6.81 -9.07 9.29
C PHE A 256 6.59 -10.35 8.47
N LEU A 257 7.63 -10.85 7.81
CA LEU A 257 7.64 -12.13 7.13
C LEU A 257 8.82 -12.97 7.62
N THR A 258 8.55 -14.22 7.94
CA THR A 258 9.55 -15.18 8.42
C THR A 258 10.02 -16.13 7.33
N ASP A 259 9.16 -16.39 6.33
CA ASP A 259 9.47 -17.31 5.24
C ASP A 259 8.57 -17.07 4.01
N GLY A 260 8.80 -17.84 2.95
CA GLY A 260 8.02 -17.74 1.70
C GLY A 260 6.58 -18.24 1.84
N ARG A 261 6.28 -19.10 2.82
CA ARG A 261 4.93 -19.58 3.09
C ARG A 261 4.08 -18.47 3.72
N ALA A 262 4.61 -17.80 4.74
CA ALA A 262 3.95 -16.65 5.36
C ALA A 262 3.63 -15.54 4.33
N ALA A 263 4.58 -15.29 3.41
CA ALA A 263 4.35 -14.35 2.31
C ALA A 263 3.23 -14.80 1.37
N GLY A 264 3.18 -16.08 1.01
CA GLY A 264 2.13 -16.64 0.16
C GLY A 264 0.75 -16.70 0.86
N ASP A 265 0.72 -16.95 2.16
CA ASP A 265 -0.52 -16.97 2.94
C ASP A 265 -1.12 -15.56 3.06
N LEU A 266 -0.29 -14.55 3.32
CA LEU A 266 -0.72 -13.15 3.33
C LEU A 266 -1.20 -12.70 1.94
N ASP A 267 -0.50 -13.06 0.87
CA ASP A 267 -0.91 -12.72 -0.50
C ASP A 267 -2.24 -13.40 -0.88
N TRP A 268 -2.47 -14.63 -0.42
CA TRP A 268 -3.75 -15.32 -0.60
C TRP A 268 -4.90 -14.63 0.16
N ALA A 269 -4.63 -14.18 1.38
CA ALA A 269 -5.61 -13.47 2.20
C ALA A 269 -5.97 -12.09 1.62
N ALA A 270 -5.03 -11.44 0.93
CA ALA A 270 -5.25 -10.14 0.31
C ALA A 270 -6.18 -10.24 -0.92
N ILE A 271 -7.06 -9.26 -1.08
CA ILE A 271 -7.88 -9.11 -2.30
C ILE A 271 -6.95 -8.97 -3.51
N GLY A 272 -7.19 -9.76 -4.55
CA GLY A 272 -6.38 -9.71 -5.78
C GLY A 272 -4.98 -10.33 -5.68
N GLY A 273 -4.64 -11.01 -4.59
CA GLY A 273 -3.38 -11.72 -4.43
C GLY A 273 -3.22 -12.93 -5.36
N THR A 274 -2.05 -13.09 -5.97
CA THR A 274 -1.78 -14.15 -6.96
C THR A 274 -0.38 -14.73 -6.90
N TRP A 275 0.44 -14.34 -5.92
CA TRP A 275 1.85 -14.72 -5.88
C TRP A 275 2.11 -15.95 -5.01
N GLY A 276 3.13 -16.72 -5.36
CA GLY A 276 3.54 -17.89 -4.59
C GLY A 276 2.45 -18.96 -4.52
N CYS A 277 2.12 -19.42 -3.31
CA CYS A 277 1.10 -20.44 -3.08
C CYS A 277 -0.32 -19.96 -3.41
N ALA A 278 -0.58 -18.66 -3.47
CA ALA A 278 -1.86 -18.12 -3.91
C ALA A 278 -2.21 -18.56 -5.35
N THR A 279 -1.21 -18.64 -6.24
CA THR A 279 -1.40 -19.15 -7.61
C THR A 279 -1.92 -20.59 -7.62
N SER A 280 -1.33 -21.47 -6.82
CA SER A 280 -1.74 -22.89 -6.74
C SER A 280 -3.13 -23.05 -6.11
N ARG A 281 -3.45 -22.20 -5.13
CA ARG A 281 -4.78 -22.19 -4.48
C ARG A 281 -5.86 -21.74 -5.46
N LEU A 282 -5.60 -20.74 -6.32
CA LEU A 282 -6.53 -20.31 -7.36
C LEU A 282 -6.92 -21.42 -8.33
N VAL A 283 -6.01 -22.34 -8.65
CA VAL A 283 -6.32 -23.49 -9.52
C VAL A 283 -7.40 -24.40 -8.91
N ARG A 284 -7.37 -24.56 -7.59
CA ARG A 284 -8.28 -25.44 -6.83
C ARG A 284 -9.45 -24.69 -6.20
N TRP A 285 -9.47 -23.38 -6.33
CA TRP A 285 -10.50 -22.56 -5.71
C TRP A 285 -11.86 -22.85 -6.34
N VAL A 286 -12.83 -23.06 -5.49
CA VAL A 286 -14.23 -23.22 -5.87
C VAL A 286 -15.01 -22.06 -5.27
N ARG A 287 -15.82 -21.43 -6.09
CA ARG A 287 -16.69 -20.32 -5.67
C ARG A 287 -17.67 -20.80 -4.61
N SER A 288 -17.74 -20.09 -3.49
CA SER A 288 -18.62 -20.40 -2.35
C SER A 288 -19.11 -19.12 -1.69
N GLY A 289 -20.26 -19.18 -1.02
CA GLY A 289 -20.82 -18.05 -0.29
C GLY A 289 -21.68 -17.12 -1.14
N CYS A 290 -21.79 -15.86 -0.73
CA CYS A 290 -22.54 -14.83 -1.44
C CYS A 290 -21.82 -14.45 -2.72
N CYS A 291 -22.37 -14.84 -3.86
CA CYS A 291 -21.75 -14.68 -5.16
C CYS A 291 -22.28 -13.41 -5.85
N PHE A 292 -21.39 -12.51 -6.24
CA PHE A 292 -21.75 -11.40 -7.10
C PHE A 292 -22.02 -11.89 -8.53
N THR A 293 -23.08 -11.42 -9.15
CA THR A 293 -23.44 -11.73 -10.54
C THR A 293 -23.54 -10.46 -11.37
N ASN A 294 -22.92 -10.47 -12.54
CA ASN A 294 -22.95 -9.34 -13.46
C ASN A 294 -22.78 -9.84 -14.90
N ALA A 295 -23.71 -9.48 -15.77
CA ALA A 295 -23.74 -9.96 -17.16
C ALA A 295 -22.50 -9.53 -17.96
N GLN A 296 -21.95 -8.34 -17.69
CA GLN A 296 -20.74 -7.84 -18.35
C GLN A 296 -19.51 -8.65 -17.94
N LEU A 297 -19.40 -8.98 -16.63
CA LEU A 297 -18.34 -9.83 -16.11
C LEU A 297 -18.41 -11.23 -16.73
N ASP A 298 -19.60 -11.83 -16.79
CA ASP A 298 -19.81 -13.16 -17.39
C ASP A 298 -19.46 -13.17 -18.89
N ALA A 299 -19.80 -12.11 -19.62
CA ALA A 299 -19.43 -11.96 -21.02
C ALA A 299 -17.91 -11.88 -21.22
N ALA A 300 -17.22 -11.06 -20.41
CA ALA A 300 -15.76 -10.93 -20.44
C ALA A 300 -15.06 -12.26 -20.11
N LEU A 301 -15.56 -13.01 -19.11
CA LEU A 301 -15.02 -14.33 -18.76
C LEU A 301 -15.18 -15.35 -19.89
N ARG A 302 -16.32 -15.38 -20.57
CA ARG A 302 -16.53 -16.24 -21.75
C ARG A 302 -15.54 -15.91 -22.88
N GLU A 303 -15.30 -14.62 -23.12
CA GLU A 303 -14.37 -14.19 -24.15
C GLU A 303 -12.92 -14.52 -23.78
N ILE A 304 -12.50 -14.28 -22.54
CA ILE A 304 -11.18 -14.65 -22.02
C ILE A 304 -10.93 -16.16 -22.20
N ASN A 305 -11.92 -16.99 -21.89
CA ASN A 305 -11.80 -18.44 -22.04
C ASN A 305 -11.70 -18.85 -23.54
N ARG A 306 -12.37 -18.13 -24.44
CA ARG A 306 -12.29 -18.33 -25.88
C ARG A 306 -10.91 -17.96 -26.44
N GLU A 307 -10.32 -16.88 -25.94
CA GLU A 307 -8.98 -16.39 -26.30
C GLU A 307 -7.83 -17.20 -25.64
N GLY A 308 -8.12 -18.38 -25.08
CA GLY A 308 -7.13 -19.29 -24.50
C GLY A 308 -6.78 -18.97 -23.03
N GLY A 309 -7.64 -18.21 -22.34
CA GLY A 309 -7.52 -17.96 -20.90
C GLY A 309 -7.54 -19.27 -20.11
N ARG A 310 -6.62 -19.37 -19.15
CA ARG A 310 -6.58 -20.54 -18.25
C ARG A 310 -7.61 -20.38 -17.13
N VAL A 311 -8.13 -21.49 -16.60
CA VAL A 311 -9.06 -21.54 -15.44
C VAL A 311 -8.60 -20.66 -14.28
N ILE A 312 -7.30 -20.60 -14.04
CA ILE A 312 -6.72 -19.76 -12.99
C ILE A 312 -7.03 -18.27 -13.17
N ILE A 313 -7.13 -17.77 -14.40
CA ILE A 313 -7.44 -16.37 -14.68
C ILE A 313 -8.92 -16.09 -14.40
N SER A 314 -9.80 -16.99 -14.84
CA SER A 314 -11.23 -16.89 -14.55
C SER A 314 -11.49 -16.95 -13.05
N ASN A 315 -10.89 -17.89 -12.34
CA ASN A 315 -10.98 -18.01 -10.87
C ASN A 315 -10.44 -16.74 -10.17
N TYR A 316 -9.32 -16.20 -10.63
CA TYR A 316 -8.77 -14.96 -10.11
C TYR A 316 -9.75 -13.79 -10.24
N ILE A 317 -10.30 -13.60 -11.43
CA ILE A 317 -11.21 -12.49 -11.73
C ILE A 317 -12.50 -12.64 -10.91
N ILE A 318 -13.08 -13.84 -10.88
CA ILE A 318 -14.30 -14.10 -10.11
C ILE A 318 -14.04 -13.86 -8.63
N LYS A 319 -12.97 -14.43 -8.05
CA LYS A 319 -12.63 -14.24 -6.65
C LYS A 319 -12.41 -12.76 -6.31
N TYR A 320 -11.73 -12.02 -7.18
CA TYR A 320 -11.52 -10.59 -6.98
C TYR A 320 -12.85 -9.82 -6.83
N PHE A 321 -13.80 -10.05 -7.71
CA PHE A 321 -15.09 -9.37 -7.65
C PHE A 321 -15.96 -9.86 -6.51
N ASP A 322 -15.92 -11.14 -6.15
CA ASP A 322 -16.61 -11.66 -4.96
C ASP A 322 -16.02 -11.05 -3.67
N ASP A 323 -14.69 -10.94 -3.57
CA ASP A 323 -14.03 -10.30 -2.43
C ASP A 323 -14.41 -8.80 -2.30
N ILE A 324 -14.47 -8.06 -3.42
CA ILE A 324 -14.87 -6.64 -3.43
C ILE A 324 -16.37 -6.50 -3.07
N TRP A 325 -17.21 -7.41 -3.56
CA TRP A 325 -18.62 -7.44 -3.20
C TRP A 325 -18.81 -7.67 -1.70
N GLU A 326 -18.11 -8.65 -1.12
CA GLU A 326 -18.13 -8.93 0.32
C GLU A 326 -17.70 -7.68 1.11
N HIS A 327 -16.62 -7.03 0.67
CA HIS A 327 -16.14 -5.80 1.29
C HIS A 327 -17.20 -4.69 1.26
N ILE A 328 -17.78 -4.37 0.10
CA ILE A 328 -18.76 -3.27 0.00
C ILE A 328 -20.03 -3.59 0.78
N ASN A 329 -20.49 -4.85 0.75
CA ASN A 329 -21.65 -5.28 1.51
C ASN A 329 -21.42 -5.13 3.03
N ASP A 330 -20.25 -5.53 3.54
CA ASP A 330 -19.91 -5.36 4.96
C ASP A 330 -19.77 -3.87 5.34
N LEU A 331 -19.22 -3.04 4.44
CA LEU A 331 -19.07 -1.59 4.60
C LEU A 331 -20.42 -0.90 4.85
N THR A 332 -21.51 -1.35 4.23
CA THR A 332 -22.83 -0.72 4.40
C THR A 332 -23.29 -0.68 5.85
N ASN A 333 -22.82 -1.60 6.69
CA ASN A 333 -23.18 -1.67 8.11
C ASN A 333 -22.64 -0.51 8.94
N ILE A 334 -21.62 0.21 8.45
CA ILE A 334 -20.93 1.28 9.19
C ILE A 334 -21.05 2.65 8.50
N LEU A 335 -21.81 2.76 7.43
CA LEU A 335 -22.07 4.04 6.78
C LEU A 335 -23.20 4.80 7.48
N SER A 336 -23.02 6.12 7.63
CA SER A 336 -24.07 7.03 8.01
C SER A 336 -25.07 7.21 6.86
N SER A 337 -26.31 7.58 7.15
CA SER A 337 -27.25 8.00 6.09
C SER A 337 -26.68 9.22 5.35
N GLY A 338 -26.70 9.18 4.03
CA GLY A 338 -26.11 10.22 3.17
C GLY A 338 -24.62 10.11 2.96
N ALA A 339 -23.94 9.13 3.59
CA ALA A 339 -22.50 8.91 3.44
C ALA A 339 -22.08 8.79 1.98
N ARG A 340 -20.93 9.33 1.65
CA ARG A 340 -20.36 9.26 0.30
C ARG A 340 -19.20 8.31 0.23
N VAL A 341 -19.12 7.56 -0.87
CA VAL A 341 -18.03 6.65 -1.15
C VAL A 341 -17.31 7.04 -2.44
N HIS A 342 -15.99 6.99 -2.43
CA HIS A 342 -15.11 7.27 -3.58
C HIS A 342 -14.07 6.16 -3.70
N TYR A 343 -14.27 5.28 -4.68
CA TYR A 343 -13.35 4.19 -5.01
C TYR A 343 -12.49 4.58 -6.20
N ILE A 344 -11.18 4.59 -6.03
CA ILE A 344 -10.23 4.83 -7.12
C ILE A 344 -9.76 3.49 -7.66
N VAL A 345 -10.17 3.16 -8.89
CA VAL A 345 -9.93 1.86 -9.51
C VAL A 345 -9.33 1.99 -10.90
N GLY A 346 -8.63 0.96 -11.34
CA GLY A 346 -8.16 0.84 -12.71
C GLY A 346 -8.89 -0.27 -13.46
N ASN A 347 -9.29 -0.04 -14.72
CA ASN A 347 -9.68 -1.13 -15.59
C ASN A 347 -8.50 -2.06 -15.87
N SER A 348 -8.76 -3.27 -16.34
CA SER A 348 -7.75 -4.30 -16.53
C SER A 348 -7.91 -5.02 -17.87
N MET A 349 -6.84 -5.64 -18.34
CA MET A 349 -6.86 -6.39 -19.60
C MET A 349 -6.26 -7.78 -19.37
N PHE A 350 -6.96 -8.81 -19.84
CA PHE A 350 -6.51 -10.20 -19.81
C PHE A 350 -6.74 -10.84 -21.17
N TYR A 351 -5.70 -11.39 -21.77
CA TYR A 351 -5.74 -12.03 -23.11
C TYR A 351 -6.38 -11.15 -24.18
N GLY A 352 -6.10 -9.83 -24.16
CA GLY A 352 -6.69 -8.89 -25.09
C GLY A 352 -8.10 -8.39 -24.73
N VAL A 353 -8.78 -9.04 -23.78
CA VAL A 353 -10.14 -8.69 -23.33
C VAL A 353 -10.07 -7.64 -22.23
N LEU A 354 -10.76 -6.53 -22.43
CA LEU A 354 -10.87 -5.45 -21.45
C LEU A 354 -11.93 -5.79 -20.40
N ILE A 355 -11.56 -5.68 -19.14
CA ILE A 355 -12.48 -5.72 -18.01
C ILE A 355 -12.70 -4.31 -17.51
N ASN A 356 -13.91 -3.82 -17.63
CA ASN A 356 -14.35 -2.51 -17.16
C ASN A 356 -14.66 -2.57 -15.67
N VAL A 357 -13.61 -2.66 -14.84
CA VAL A 357 -13.71 -2.77 -13.38
C VAL A 357 -14.59 -1.66 -12.78
N GLN A 358 -14.47 -0.45 -13.31
CA GLN A 358 -15.25 0.72 -12.89
C GLN A 358 -16.76 0.53 -13.08
N ASP A 359 -17.18 -0.05 -14.21
CA ASP A 359 -18.61 -0.24 -14.51
C ASP A 359 -19.20 -1.37 -13.65
N ILE A 360 -18.41 -2.44 -13.44
CA ILE A 360 -18.80 -3.56 -12.57
C ILE A 360 -18.91 -3.08 -11.11
N LEU A 361 -17.99 -2.23 -10.64
CA LEU A 361 -18.06 -1.66 -9.30
C LEU A 361 -19.25 -0.71 -9.14
N ALA A 362 -19.56 0.10 -10.14
CA ALA A 362 -20.74 0.96 -10.14
C ALA A 362 -22.05 0.14 -10.06
N ASP A 363 -22.08 -1.00 -10.76
CA ASP A 363 -23.21 -1.94 -10.66
C ASP A 363 -23.31 -2.55 -9.25
N MET A 364 -22.19 -2.94 -8.63
CA MET A 364 -22.15 -3.40 -7.24
C MET A 364 -22.75 -2.37 -6.28
N LEU A 365 -22.31 -1.12 -6.37
CA LEU A 365 -22.86 -0.05 -5.55
C LEU A 365 -24.36 0.10 -5.74
N SER A 366 -24.83 0.07 -6.99
CA SER A 366 -26.25 0.20 -7.32
C SER A 366 -27.09 -0.96 -6.77
N GLN A 367 -26.60 -2.21 -6.91
CA GLN A 367 -27.27 -3.40 -6.38
C GLN A 367 -27.38 -3.40 -4.85
N LEU A 368 -26.37 -2.84 -4.16
CA LEU A 368 -26.39 -2.69 -2.69
C LEU A 368 -27.24 -1.51 -2.21
N GLY A 369 -27.79 -0.70 -3.11
CA GLY A 369 -28.72 0.36 -2.76
C GLY A 369 -28.10 1.76 -2.65
N PHE A 370 -26.86 1.95 -3.10
CA PHE A 370 -26.31 3.29 -3.25
C PHE A 370 -27.04 4.06 -4.36
N THR A 371 -27.20 5.34 -4.14
CA THR A 371 -27.78 6.32 -5.08
C THR A 371 -26.69 7.22 -5.66
N CYS A 372 -27.03 8.03 -6.66
CA CYS A 372 -26.10 8.96 -7.31
C CYS A 372 -24.78 8.29 -7.74
N VAL A 373 -24.87 7.02 -8.17
CA VAL A 373 -23.69 6.28 -8.61
C VAL A 373 -23.13 6.91 -9.89
N ALA A 374 -21.84 7.23 -9.88
CA ALA A 374 -21.17 7.87 -11.00
C ALA A 374 -19.77 7.26 -11.24
N VAL A 375 -19.37 7.24 -12.51
CA VAL A 375 -18.05 6.82 -12.96
C VAL A 375 -17.37 7.98 -13.68
N LYS A 376 -16.19 8.38 -13.20
CA LYS A 376 -15.46 9.52 -13.74
C LYS A 376 -14.01 9.12 -14.08
N PRO A 377 -13.55 9.28 -15.33
CA PRO A 377 -12.17 9.00 -15.68
C PRO A 377 -11.22 10.03 -15.05
N ILE A 378 -10.16 9.56 -14.39
CA ILE A 378 -9.14 10.40 -13.77
C ILE A 378 -7.97 10.62 -14.73
N ARG A 379 -7.35 9.52 -15.16
CA ARG A 379 -6.18 9.58 -16.05
C ARG A 379 -5.98 8.30 -16.86
N ARG A 380 -5.24 8.42 -17.96
CA ARG A 380 -4.75 7.26 -18.70
C ARG A 380 -3.51 6.68 -18.03
N ARG A 381 -3.44 5.36 -17.94
CA ARG A 381 -2.26 4.64 -17.42
C ARG A 381 -1.21 4.46 -18.52
N ASN A 382 0.07 4.41 -18.13
CA ASN A 382 1.20 4.40 -19.07
C ASN A 382 1.41 3.06 -19.78
N SER A 383 0.84 1.96 -19.27
CA SER A 383 1.12 0.61 -19.74
C SER A 383 0.40 0.23 -21.05
N ASN A 384 -0.77 0.80 -21.30
CA ASN A 384 -1.58 0.53 -22.48
C ASN A 384 -2.54 1.69 -22.76
N ALA A 385 -2.85 1.94 -24.04
CA ALA A 385 -3.75 3.01 -24.47
C ALA A 385 -5.19 2.87 -23.94
N ALA A 386 -5.66 1.64 -23.72
CA ALA A 386 -6.99 1.33 -23.23
C ALA A 386 -7.10 1.31 -21.70
N LEU A 387 -5.98 1.46 -20.97
CA LEU A 387 -5.98 1.38 -19.51
C LEU A 387 -6.06 2.77 -18.87
N PHE A 388 -7.08 2.95 -18.05
CA PHE A 388 -7.36 4.19 -17.33
C PHE A 388 -7.51 3.93 -15.83
N GLU A 389 -7.42 4.99 -15.06
CA GLU A 389 -7.90 5.07 -13.68
C GLU A 389 -9.18 5.87 -13.64
N PHE A 390 -10.10 5.42 -12.79
CA PHE A 390 -11.43 5.98 -12.62
C PHE A 390 -11.72 6.23 -11.14
N GLU A 391 -12.51 7.24 -10.88
CA GLU A 391 -13.28 7.40 -9.66
C GLU A 391 -14.66 6.77 -9.87
N VAL A 392 -15.04 5.86 -8.99
CA VAL A 392 -16.40 5.33 -8.88
C VAL A 392 -16.95 5.82 -7.56
N SER A 393 -18.02 6.60 -7.62
CA SER A 393 -18.63 7.21 -6.44
C SER A 393 -20.10 6.83 -6.29
N GLY A 394 -20.60 6.94 -5.07
CA GLY A 394 -22.01 6.71 -4.74
C GLY A 394 -22.36 7.33 -3.41
N GLN A 395 -23.65 7.47 -3.14
CA GLN A 395 -24.19 7.96 -1.88
C GLN A 395 -25.03 6.87 -1.22
N TRP A 396 -24.75 6.57 0.04
CA TRP A 396 -25.53 5.66 0.87
C TRP A 396 -26.86 6.32 1.26
N ARG A 397 -27.95 5.53 1.28
CA ARG A 397 -29.30 6.01 1.63
C ARG A 397 -29.45 6.43 3.07
#